data_d1755cd9612ebe816327fdf342c00891
#
_entry.id   d1755cd9612ebe816327fdf342c00891
#
_cell.length_a   1.000
_cell.length_b   1.000
_cell.length_c   1.000
_cell.angle_alpha   90.00
_cell.angle_beta   90.00
_cell.angle_gamma   90.00
#
_symmetry.space_group_name_H-M   'P 1'
#
loop_
_entity.id
_entity.type
_entity.pdbx_description
1 polymer ?
#
loop_
_entity_poly.entity_id
_entity_poly.type
_entity_poly.pdbx_seq_one_letter_code
_entity_poly.pdbx_strand_id
1 'polypeptide(L)'
;MEQNNLTCPHCKTTKRPDGQRKKLLNRLKRIEGQIRGLENMLEQDAYCNDILTQSAAVNAALSAFNRELLASHSHSCVARDLRDGKDEVVDELMQTLAKLMK
;
A
#
# COMPACT_ATOMS: atom_id res chain seq x y z
N MET A 1 7.70 14.26 8.49
CA MET A 1 7.01 14.05 8.30
C MET A 1 6.09 13.66 8.80
N GLU A 2 5.46 13.74 9.00
CA GLU A 2 4.63 13.53 9.46
C GLU A 2 3.79 12.91 9.17
N GLN A 3 3.30 12.51 8.99
CA GLN A 3 2.51 12.15 8.85
C GLN A 3 1.81 11.47 8.94
N ASN A 4 1.56 10.97 9.22
CA ASN A 4 0.87 10.37 9.44
C ASN A 4 -0.35 10.25 9.43
N ASN A 5 -0.78 10.60 9.48
CA ASN A 5 -2.13 10.77 9.39
C ASN A 5 -2.72 9.97 8.34
N LEU A 6 -2.06 9.12 7.81
CA LEU A 6 -2.48 8.19 6.83
C LEU A 6 -3.20 7.03 7.44
N THR A 7 -3.40 7.04 8.73
CA THR A 7 -4.05 5.94 9.40
C THR A 7 -5.55 6.07 9.28
N CYS A 8 -6.29 5.06 9.66
CA CYS A 8 -7.74 5.11 9.61
C CYS A 8 -8.26 6.13 10.62
N PRO A 9 -9.43 6.75 10.33
CA PRO A 9 -9.97 7.75 11.23
C PRO A 9 -10.28 7.23 12.62
N HIS A 10 -10.53 5.93 12.76
CA HIS A 10 -10.93 5.34 14.02
C HIS A 10 -9.75 4.92 14.89
N CYS A 11 -8.58 4.82 14.31
CA CYS A 11 -7.37 4.55 15.08
C CYS A 11 -6.27 5.40 14.49
N LYS A 12 -5.89 6.42 15.24
CA LYS A 12 -4.96 7.44 14.76
C LYS A 12 -3.63 6.89 14.33
N THR A 13 -3.24 5.77 14.92
CA THR A 13 -2.06 5.03 14.49
C THR A 13 -2.43 3.57 14.49
N THR A 14 -1.77 2.82 13.65
CA THR A 14 -1.95 1.38 13.59
C THR A 14 -0.65 0.72 13.99
N LYS A 15 -0.68 0.06 15.11
CA LYS A 15 0.50 -0.69 15.55
C LYS A 15 0.49 -2.05 14.90
N ARG A 16 1.66 -2.44 14.40
CA ARG A 16 1.83 -3.74 13.77
C ARG A 16 2.97 -4.47 14.44
N PRO A 17 2.94 -5.80 14.46
CA PRO A 17 4.11 -6.54 14.91
C PRO A 17 5.33 -6.13 14.11
N ASP A 18 6.50 -6.15 14.76
CA ASP A 18 7.71 -5.70 14.09
C ASP A 18 7.99 -6.48 12.81
N GLY A 19 7.74 -7.79 12.82
CA GLY A 19 7.95 -8.60 11.65
C GLY A 19 7.09 -8.16 10.46
N GLN A 20 5.85 -7.79 10.75
CA GLN A 20 4.94 -7.36 9.70
C GLN A 20 5.33 -5.99 9.14
N ARG A 21 5.70 -5.08 10.03
CA ARG A 21 6.16 -3.76 9.58
C ARG A 21 7.39 -3.91 8.70
N LYS A 22 8.32 -4.74 9.12
CA LYS A 22 9.54 -4.96 8.36
C LYS A 22 9.24 -5.53 6.98
N LYS A 23 8.32 -6.47 6.91
CA LYS A 23 7.92 -7.08 5.65
C LYS A 23 7.34 -6.03 4.69
N LEU A 24 6.45 -5.19 5.20
CA LEU A 24 5.84 -4.14 4.39
C LEU A 24 6.87 -3.12 3.94
N LEU A 25 7.77 -2.71 4.84
CA LEU A 25 8.81 -1.77 4.49
C LEU A 25 9.76 -2.34 3.44
N ASN A 26 10.08 -3.62 3.54
CA ASN A 26 10.94 -4.26 2.56
C ASN A 26 10.29 -4.26 1.18
N ARG A 27 8.99 -4.46 1.11
CA ARG A 27 8.28 -4.38 -0.16
C ARG A 27 8.38 -2.98 -0.75
N LEU A 28 8.19 -1.96 0.08
CA LEU A 28 8.28 -0.58 -0.38
C LEU A 28 9.69 -0.23 -0.85
N LYS A 29 10.70 -0.70 -0.13
CA LYS A 29 12.08 -0.43 -0.53
C LYS A 29 12.40 -1.06 -1.87
N ARG A 30 11.86 -2.25 -2.11
CA ARG A 30 12.05 -2.89 -3.40
C ARG A 30 11.37 -2.09 -4.52
N ILE A 31 10.18 -1.56 -4.22
CA ILE A 31 9.46 -0.74 -5.19
C ILE A 31 10.23 0.55 -5.47
N GLU A 32 10.82 1.15 -4.45
CA GLU A 32 11.66 2.32 -4.65
C GLU A 32 12.79 2.03 -5.63
N GLY A 33 13.43 0.88 -5.47
CA GLY A 33 14.49 0.48 -6.38
C GLY A 33 13.99 0.30 -7.80
N GLN A 34 12.80 -0.26 -7.95
CA GLN A 34 12.21 -0.45 -9.26
C GLN A 34 11.87 0.89 -9.92
N ILE A 35 11.43 1.85 -9.13
CA ILE A 35 11.14 3.19 -9.66
C ILE A 35 12.43 3.87 -10.09
N ARG A 36 13.50 3.73 -9.32
CA ARG A 36 14.78 4.27 -9.75
C ARG A 36 15.24 3.62 -11.05
N GLY A 37 14.94 2.35 -11.21
CA GLY A 37 15.22 1.69 -12.48
C GLY A 37 14.47 2.31 -13.63
N LEU A 38 13.19 2.67 -13.41
CA LEU A 38 12.40 3.35 -14.42
C LEU A 38 13.00 4.71 -14.79
N GLU A 39 13.41 5.46 -13.76
CA GLU A 39 14.02 6.76 -14.00
C GLU A 39 15.27 6.62 -14.86
N ASN A 40 16.08 5.63 -14.56
CA ASN A 40 17.28 5.39 -15.32
C ASN A 40 17.00 4.99 -16.76
N MET A 41 15.99 4.15 -16.96
CA MET A 41 15.58 3.75 -18.29
C MET A 41 15.14 4.96 -19.10
N LEU A 42 14.36 5.84 -18.50
CA LEU A 42 13.90 7.03 -19.19
C LEU A 42 15.04 7.95 -19.54
N GLU A 43 16.00 8.13 -18.61
CA GLU A 43 17.14 9.00 -18.88
C GLU A 43 18.02 8.48 -20.00
N GLN A 44 18.06 7.16 -20.17
CA GLN A 44 18.89 6.56 -21.20
C GLN A 44 18.13 6.28 -22.48
N ASP A 45 16.92 6.81 -22.57
CA ASP A 45 16.08 6.67 -23.78
C ASP A 45 15.84 5.21 -24.13
N ALA A 46 15.58 4.39 -23.11
CA ALA A 46 15.25 2.99 -23.34
C ALA A 46 13.98 2.90 -24.21
N TYR A 47 13.84 1.77 -24.87
CA TYR A 47 12.69 1.53 -25.72
C TYR A 47 11.40 1.67 -24.93
N CYS A 48 10.44 2.38 -25.49
CA CYS A 48 9.20 2.69 -24.79
C CYS A 48 8.48 1.46 -24.25
N ASN A 49 8.41 0.40 -25.06
CA ASN A 49 7.72 -0.80 -24.61
C ASN A 49 8.43 -1.46 -23.41
N ASP A 50 9.74 -1.35 -23.35
CA ASP A 50 10.48 -1.90 -22.20
C ASP A 50 10.18 -1.10 -20.94
N ILE A 51 10.06 0.21 -21.07
CA ILE A 51 9.71 1.06 -19.94
C ILE A 51 8.31 0.71 -19.45
N LEU A 52 7.37 0.53 -20.36
CA LEU A 52 6.00 0.17 -19.99
C LEU A 52 5.94 -1.19 -19.32
N THR A 53 6.73 -2.14 -19.80
CA THR A 53 6.78 -3.46 -19.19
C THR A 53 7.30 -3.37 -17.76
N GLN A 54 8.34 -2.58 -17.54
CA GLN A 54 8.87 -2.37 -16.20
C GLN A 54 7.85 -1.65 -15.32
N SER A 55 7.15 -0.69 -15.88
CA SER A 55 6.10 0.03 -15.14
C SER A 55 5.00 -0.91 -14.69
N ALA A 56 4.63 -1.87 -15.56
CA ALA A 56 3.63 -2.87 -15.19
C ALA A 56 4.10 -3.71 -14.00
N ALA A 57 5.39 -4.03 -13.95
CA ALA A 57 5.93 -4.78 -12.82
C ALA A 57 5.86 -3.97 -11.53
N VAL A 58 6.11 -2.66 -11.62
CA VAL A 58 5.99 -1.77 -10.45
C VAL A 58 4.55 -1.72 -9.97
N ASN A 59 3.60 -1.62 -10.89
CA ASN A 59 2.19 -1.64 -10.54
C ASN A 59 1.81 -2.93 -9.84
N ALA A 60 2.29 -4.06 -10.34
CA ALA A 60 1.99 -5.35 -9.72
C ALA A 60 2.56 -5.43 -8.30
N ALA A 61 3.77 -4.92 -8.12
CA ALA A 61 4.39 -4.92 -6.80
C ALA A 61 3.64 -4.03 -5.82
N LEU A 62 3.20 -2.87 -6.29
CA LEU A 62 2.43 -1.97 -5.44
C LEU A 62 1.07 -2.55 -5.10
N SER A 63 0.43 -3.23 -6.05
CA SER A 63 -0.83 -3.92 -5.78
C SER A 63 -0.65 -5.00 -4.73
N ALA A 64 0.47 -5.73 -4.78
CA ALA A 64 0.75 -6.75 -3.77
C ALA A 64 0.94 -6.11 -2.39
N PHE A 65 1.63 -4.98 -2.33
CA PHE A 65 1.77 -4.23 -1.09
C PHE A 65 0.40 -3.82 -0.56
N ASN A 66 -0.45 -3.31 -1.43
CA ASN A 66 -1.78 -2.87 -1.04
C ASN A 66 -2.61 -4.01 -0.45
N ARG A 67 -2.54 -5.19 -1.08
CA ARG A 67 -3.27 -6.35 -0.59
C ARG A 67 -2.76 -6.79 0.78
N GLU A 68 -1.45 -6.76 0.96
CA GLU A 68 -0.86 -7.15 2.24
C GLU A 68 -1.29 -6.19 3.34
N LEU A 69 -1.23 -4.90 3.05
CA LEU A 69 -1.62 -3.87 4.02
C LEU A 69 -3.11 -3.98 4.35
N LEU A 70 -3.94 -4.19 3.33
CA LEU A 70 -5.37 -4.31 3.52
C LEU A 70 -5.72 -5.50 4.39
N ALA A 71 -5.08 -6.65 4.16
CA ALA A 71 -5.32 -7.82 4.97
C ALA A 71 -4.95 -7.57 6.42
N SER A 72 -3.82 -6.92 6.64
CA SER A 72 -3.38 -6.56 7.98
C SER A 72 -4.35 -5.61 8.65
N HIS A 73 -4.79 -4.59 7.93
CA HIS A 73 -5.74 -3.61 8.46
C HIS A 73 -7.06 -4.28 8.83
N SER A 74 -7.55 -5.19 7.98
CA SER A 74 -8.81 -5.88 8.24
C SER A 74 -8.73 -6.71 9.50
N HIS A 75 -7.60 -7.38 9.73
CA HIS A 75 -7.47 -8.24 10.90
C HIS A 75 -7.26 -7.47 12.19
N SER A 76 -6.66 -6.30 12.15
CA SER A 76 -6.35 -5.59 13.38
C SER A 76 -7.29 -4.44 13.65
N CYS A 77 -7.38 -3.49 12.74
CA CYS A 77 -8.14 -2.27 13.01
C CYS A 77 -9.63 -2.45 12.70
N VAL A 78 -9.95 -2.97 11.53
CA VAL A 78 -11.34 -3.09 11.10
C VAL A 78 -12.09 -4.07 11.99
N ALA A 79 -11.50 -5.23 12.26
CA ALA A 79 -12.16 -6.23 13.09
C ALA A 79 -12.40 -5.68 14.50
N ARG A 80 -11.43 -4.97 15.06
CA ARG A 80 -11.58 -4.39 16.38
C ARG A 80 -12.72 -3.36 16.40
N ASP A 81 -12.75 -2.48 15.41
CA ASP A 81 -13.76 -1.43 15.37
C ASP A 81 -15.17 -2.01 15.17
N LEU A 82 -15.28 -3.09 14.40
CA LEU A 82 -16.57 -3.75 14.24
C LEU A 82 -17.05 -4.36 15.55
N ARG A 83 -16.13 -4.97 16.31
CA ARG A 83 -16.50 -5.52 17.62
C ARG A 83 -16.93 -4.42 18.58
N ASP A 84 -16.40 -3.22 18.40
CA ASP A 84 -16.75 -2.07 19.24
C ASP A 84 -17.99 -1.34 18.73
N GLY A 85 -18.63 -1.81 17.67
CA GLY A 85 -19.85 -1.24 17.17
C GLY A 85 -19.65 -0.03 16.27
N LYS A 86 -18.46 0.17 15.77
CA LYS A 86 -18.16 1.31 14.89
C LYS A 86 -18.40 0.92 13.44
N ASP A 87 -19.66 0.93 13.04
CA ASP A 87 -20.05 0.43 11.73
C ASP A 87 -19.54 1.29 10.57
N GLU A 88 -19.22 2.55 10.83
CA GLU A 88 -18.72 3.43 9.77
C GLU A 88 -17.40 2.97 9.22
N VAL A 89 -16.70 2.07 9.89
CA VAL A 89 -15.43 1.53 9.39
C VAL A 89 -15.67 0.73 8.11
N VAL A 90 -16.85 0.14 7.94
CA VAL A 90 -17.18 -0.60 6.73
C VAL A 90 -17.27 0.34 5.54
N ASP A 91 -17.93 1.48 5.72
CA ASP A 91 -18.03 2.47 4.64
C ASP A 91 -16.65 2.99 4.25
N GLU A 92 -15.82 3.25 5.25
CA GLU A 92 -14.45 3.71 4.99
C GLU A 92 -13.67 2.68 4.17
N LEU A 93 -13.79 1.41 4.55
CA LEU A 93 -13.12 0.34 3.83
C LEU A 93 -13.58 0.24 2.39
N MET A 94 -14.90 0.37 2.17
CA MET A 94 -15.43 0.29 0.84
C MET A 94 -14.94 1.45 -0.03
N GLN A 95 -14.81 2.63 0.53
CA GLN A 95 -14.29 3.77 -0.20
C GLN A 95 -12.83 3.53 -0.59
N THR A 96 -12.06 2.97 0.32
CA THR A 96 -10.66 2.66 0.05
C THR A 96 -10.53 1.63 -1.06
N LEU A 97 -11.36 0.58 -1.01
CA LEU A 97 -11.36 -0.45 -2.05
C LEU A 97 -11.68 0.14 -3.40
N ALA A 98 -12.64 1.06 -3.46
CA ALA A 98 -13.00 1.69 -4.72
C ALA A 98 -11.82 2.44 -5.33
N LYS A 99 -11.02 3.09 -4.49
CA LYS A 99 -9.82 3.78 -4.97
C LYS A 99 -8.79 2.82 -5.53
N LEU A 100 -8.64 1.66 -4.90
CA LEU A 100 -7.66 0.68 -5.34
C LEU A 100 -8.06 -0.01 -6.63
N MET A 101 -9.35 -0.06 -6.90
CA MET A 101 -9.88 -0.78 -8.06
C MET A 101 -10.05 0.09 -9.29
N LYS A 102 -9.65 1.32 -9.22
CA LYS A 102 -9.75 2.24 -10.35
C LYS A 102 -8.81 1.96 -11.50
#